data_ba3cdcd44fc14cfdaa35f6bb9e283ba9
#
_entry.id   ba3cdcd44fc14cfdaa35f6bb9e283ba9
#
_cell.length_a   1.000
_cell.length_b   1.000
_cell.length_c   1.000
_cell.angle_alpha   90.00
_cell.angle_beta   90.00
_cell.angle_gamma   90.00
#
_symmetry.space_group_name_H-M   'P 1'
#
loop_
_entity.id
_entity.type
_entity.pdbx_description
1 polymer ?
#
loop_
_entity_poly.entity_id
_entity_poly.type
_entity_poly.pdbx_seq_one_letter_code
_entity_poly.pdbx_strand_id
1 'polypeptide(L)'
;MSETYNLFQQGRAHLKKGRAAQATVALEKAKRREPDKASIREALGIAYFRIHRWEEAEAEFRKMLELSPADDYAHYALGRCLEKQGHSHEANRHYKLASSLSPGTTHYSSRIMNLDED
;
A
#
# COMPACT_ATOMS: atom_id res chain seq x y z
N MET A 1 -4.31 5.42 -26.84
CA MET A 1 -3.97 5.24 -25.41
C MET A 1 -5.21 5.44 -24.58
N SER A 2 -5.38 4.64 -23.58
CA SER A 2 -6.55 4.77 -22.73
C SER A 2 -6.39 5.95 -21.78
N GLU A 3 -7.53 6.53 -21.40
CA GLU A 3 -7.57 7.59 -20.42
C GLU A 3 -7.03 7.09 -19.06
N THR A 4 -7.34 5.85 -18.70
CA THR A 4 -6.84 5.24 -17.47
C THR A 4 -5.32 5.21 -17.46
N TYR A 5 -4.71 4.79 -18.57
CA TYR A 5 -3.25 4.73 -18.65
C TYR A 5 -2.63 6.12 -18.46
N ASN A 6 -3.22 7.13 -19.10
CA ASN A 6 -2.71 8.50 -19.02
C ASN A 6 -2.81 9.04 -17.58
N LEU A 7 -3.94 8.79 -16.91
CA LEU A 7 -4.13 9.20 -15.52
C LEU A 7 -3.15 8.48 -14.60
N PHE A 8 -2.91 7.20 -14.83
CA PHE A 8 -1.96 6.43 -14.04
C PHE A 8 -0.55 6.98 -14.21
N GLN A 9 -0.15 7.30 -15.45
CA GLN A 9 1.17 7.87 -15.70
C GLN A 9 1.32 9.25 -15.06
N GLN A 10 0.27 10.08 -15.08
CA GLN A 10 0.29 11.36 -14.39
C GLN A 10 0.51 11.17 -12.89
N GLY A 11 -0.20 10.21 -12.29
CA GLY A 11 -0.04 9.92 -10.87
C GLY A 11 1.37 9.48 -10.53
N ARG A 12 1.93 8.57 -11.35
CA ARG A 12 3.29 8.11 -11.13
C ARG A 12 4.30 9.23 -11.28
N ALA A 13 4.10 10.11 -12.24
CA ALA A 13 4.99 11.26 -12.45
C ALA A 13 4.97 12.19 -11.23
N HIS A 14 3.79 12.44 -10.68
CA HIS A 14 3.68 13.24 -9.45
C HIS A 14 4.38 12.57 -8.28
N LEU A 15 4.22 11.25 -8.12
CA LEU A 15 4.91 10.52 -7.05
C LEU A 15 6.43 10.64 -7.17
N LYS A 16 6.94 10.51 -8.40
CA LYS A 16 8.37 10.63 -8.66
C LYS A 16 8.92 12.00 -8.27
N LYS A 17 8.10 13.04 -8.42
CA LYS A 17 8.50 14.41 -8.11
C LYS A 17 8.21 14.78 -6.65
N GLY A 18 7.78 13.82 -5.83
CA GLY A 18 7.45 14.10 -4.44
C GLY A 18 6.14 14.84 -4.25
N ARG A 19 5.24 14.79 -5.23
CA ARG A 19 3.96 15.49 -5.18
C ARG A 19 2.83 14.51 -4.92
N ALA A 20 2.87 13.87 -3.75
CA ALA A 20 1.94 12.78 -3.44
C ALA A 20 0.48 13.25 -3.40
N ALA A 21 0.23 14.45 -2.90
CA ALA A 21 -1.14 14.96 -2.87
C ALA A 21 -1.72 15.11 -4.27
N GLN A 22 -0.94 15.66 -5.21
CA GLN A 22 -1.37 15.77 -6.60
C GLN A 22 -1.56 14.39 -7.23
N ALA A 23 -0.71 13.43 -6.84
CA ALA A 23 -0.82 12.06 -7.35
C ALA A 23 -2.18 11.46 -7.01
N THR A 24 -2.71 11.71 -5.79
CA THR A 24 -4.00 11.13 -5.41
C THR A 24 -5.13 11.59 -6.32
N VAL A 25 -5.07 12.82 -6.81
CA VAL A 25 -6.13 13.33 -7.70
C VAL A 25 -6.20 12.51 -8.99
N ALA A 26 -5.07 12.34 -9.66
CA ALA A 26 -5.02 11.57 -10.92
C ALA A 26 -5.32 10.10 -10.66
N LEU A 27 -4.76 9.53 -9.58
CA LEU A 27 -4.92 8.11 -9.28
C LEU A 27 -6.34 7.75 -8.85
N GLU A 28 -7.03 8.64 -8.15
CA GLU A 28 -8.44 8.41 -7.83
C GLU A 28 -9.29 8.36 -9.09
N LYS A 29 -9.01 9.22 -10.06
CA LYS A 29 -9.71 9.17 -11.33
C LYS A 29 -9.43 7.87 -12.07
N ALA A 30 -8.17 7.41 -12.07
CA ALA A 30 -7.81 6.14 -12.69
C ALA A 30 -8.53 4.98 -12.00
N LYS A 31 -8.60 4.99 -10.67
CA LYS A 31 -9.27 3.95 -9.90
C LYS A 31 -10.75 3.86 -10.24
N ARG A 32 -11.41 5.00 -10.40
CA ARG A 32 -12.83 4.99 -10.76
C ARG A 32 -13.07 4.32 -12.11
N ARG A 33 -12.12 4.44 -13.01
CA ARG A 33 -12.24 3.83 -14.35
C ARG A 33 -11.91 2.34 -14.33
N GLU A 34 -10.93 1.93 -13.50
CA GLU A 34 -10.52 0.52 -13.42
C GLU A 34 -10.26 0.16 -11.95
N PRO A 35 -11.33 -0.10 -11.19
CA PRO A 35 -11.21 -0.29 -9.73
C PRO A 35 -10.45 -1.54 -9.30
N ASP A 36 -10.30 -2.53 -10.19
CA ASP A 36 -9.64 -3.78 -9.86
C ASP A 36 -8.20 -3.86 -10.41
N LYS A 37 -7.63 -2.73 -10.81
CA LYS A 37 -6.26 -2.73 -11.31
C LYS A 37 -5.29 -2.54 -10.14
N ALA A 38 -4.55 -3.61 -9.83
CA ALA A 38 -3.68 -3.63 -8.65
C ALA A 38 -2.61 -2.54 -8.69
N SER A 39 -2.05 -2.24 -9.87
CA SER A 39 -1.01 -1.21 -9.98
C SER A 39 -1.53 0.17 -9.58
N ILE A 40 -2.79 0.48 -9.88
CA ILE A 40 -3.40 1.75 -9.50
C ILE A 40 -3.61 1.77 -7.98
N ARG A 41 -4.09 0.66 -7.41
CA ARG A 41 -4.29 0.57 -5.96
C ARG A 41 -2.98 0.74 -5.21
N GLU A 42 -1.92 0.12 -5.71
CA GLU A 42 -0.61 0.25 -5.08
C GLU A 42 -0.11 1.69 -5.12
N ALA A 43 -0.16 2.32 -6.28
CA ALA A 43 0.30 3.70 -6.41
C ALA A 43 -0.50 4.65 -5.52
N LEU A 44 -1.81 4.43 -5.45
CA LEU A 44 -2.69 5.26 -4.63
C LEU A 44 -2.41 5.06 -3.14
N GLY A 45 -2.22 3.79 -2.72
CA GLY A 45 -1.84 3.49 -1.35
C GLY A 45 -0.54 4.17 -0.95
N ILE A 46 0.47 4.12 -1.82
CA ILE A 46 1.75 4.79 -1.58
C ILE A 46 1.56 6.30 -1.45
N ALA A 47 0.76 6.89 -2.34
CA ALA A 47 0.51 8.33 -2.32
C ALA A 47 -0.16 8.75 -1.01
N TYR A 48 -1.20 8.03 -0.61
CA TYR A 48 -1.87 8.33 0.66
C TYR A 48 -0.93 8.14 1.86
N PHE A 49 -0.10 7.08 1.83
CA PHE A 49 0.86 6.86 2.92
C PHE A 49 1.81 8.05 3.05
N ARG A 50 2.29 8.56 1.94
CA ARG A 50 3.26 9.68 1.95
C ARG A 50 2.68 10.97 2.51
N ILE A 51 1.35 11.16 2.41
CA ILE A 51 0.70 12.35 2.96
C ILE A 51 0.00 12.04 4.29
N HIS A 52 0.37 10.94 4.90
CA HIS A 52 -0.08 10.54 6.23
C HIS A 52 -1.60 10.28 6.31
N ARG A 53 -2.20 9.88 5.19
CA ARG A 53 -3.60 9.47 5.15
C ARG A 53 -3.65 7.95 5.34
N TRP A 54 -3.40 7.53 6.58
CA TRP A 54 -3.17 6.11 6.89
C TRP A 54 -4.37 5.23 6.61
N GLU A 55 -5.57 5.71 6.92
CA GLU A 55 -6.78 4.92 6.71
C GLU A 55 -7.08 4.73 5.22
N GLU A 56 -6.91 5.78 4.43
CA GLU A 56 -7.09 5.67 2.99
C GLU A 56 -6.05 4.75 2.37
N ALA A 57 -4.79 4.86 2.82
CA ALA A 57 -3.74 3.95 2.33
C ALA A 57 -4.07 2.51 2.69
N GLU A 58 -4.53 2.27 3.92
CA GLU A 58 -4.92 0.94 4.37
C GLU A 58 -5.99 0.34 3.46
N ALA A 59 -7.00 1.12 3.10
CA ALA A 59 -8.08 0.62 2.25
C ALA A 59 -7.55 0.18 0.89
N GLU A 60 -6.59 0.92 0.32
CA GLU A 60 -6.03 0.54 -0.97
C GLU A 60 -5.22 -0.76 -0.88
N PHE A 61 -4.41 -0.92 0.16
CA PHE A 61 -3.61 -2.14 0.31
C PHE A 61 -4.49 -3.34 0.65
N ARG A 62 -5.58 -3.15 1.40
CA ARG A 62 -6.53 -4.24 1.64
C ARG A 62 -7.20 -4.69 0.33
N LYS A 63 -7.51 -3.75 -0.55
CA LYS A 63 -8.05 -4.10 -1.86
C LYS A 63 -7.05 -4.92 -2.68
N MET A 64 -5.77 -4.57 -2.61
CA MET A 64 -4.75 -5.38 -3.28
C MET A 64 -4.77 -6.83 -2.79
N LEU A 65 -4.98 -7.02 -1.48
CA LEU A 65 -5.02 -8.37 -0.91
C LEU A 65 -6.30 -9.12 -1.27
N GLU A 66 -7.41 -8.41 -1.51
CA GLU A 66 -8.59 -9.05 -2.08
C GLU A 66 -8.30 -9.57 -3.49
N LEU A 67 -7.54 -8.80 -4.26
CA LEU A 67 -7.20 -9.18 -5.63
C LEU A 67 -6.13 -10.27 -5.68
N SER A 68 -5.17 -10.24 -4.74
CA SER A 68 -4.06 -11.17 -4.70
C SER A 68 -3.64 -11.40 -3.24
N PRO A 69 -4.21 -12.41 -2.57
CA PRO A 69 -3.94 -12.63 -1.13
C PRO A 69 -2.49 -12.97 -0.79
N ALA A 70 -1.71 -13.40 -1.77
CA ALA A 70 -0.30 -13.76 -1.55
C ALA A 70 0.66 -12.65 -1.94
N ASP A 71 0.18 -11.44 -2.12
CA ASP A 71 1.03 -10.30 -2.46
C ASP A 71 1.82 -9.87 -1.22
N ASP A 72 3.11 -10.22 -1.21
CA ASP A 72 3.97 -9.96 -0.04
C ASP A 72 4.12 -8.47 0.23
N TYR A 73 4.29 -7.66 -0.82
CA TYR A 73 4.42 -6.22 -0.63
C TYR A 73 3.14 -5.63 -0.03
N ALA A 74 1.97 -6.08 -0.47
CA ALA A 74 0.70 -5.56 0.05
C ALA A 74 0.55 -5.86 1.55
N HIS A 75 0.96 -7.06 1.99
CA HIS A 75 0.96 -7.36 3.43
C HIS A 75 1.89 -6.43 4.18
N TYR A 76 3.10 -6.22 3.67
CA TYR A 76 4.07 -5.32 4.31
C TYR A 76 3.52 -3.89 4.39
N ALA A 77 2.99 -3.39 3.27
CA ALA A 77 2.48 -2.01 3.21
C ALA A 77 1.27 -1.82 4.13
N LEU A 78 0.38 -2.82 4.17
CA LEU A 78 -0.75 -2.79 5.10
C LEU A 78 -0.25 -2.76 6.54
N GLY A 79 0.76 -3.58 6.86
CA GLY A 79 1.38 -3.54 8.18
C GLY A 79 1.90 -2.15 8.54
N ARG A 80 2.53 -1.46 7.59
CA ARG A 80 3.02 -0.11 7.84
C ARG A 80 1.87 0.86 8.16
N CYS A 81 0.75 0.75 7.43
CA CYS A 81 -0.42 1.59 7.70
C CYS A 81 -1.01 1.32 9.08
N LEU A 82 -1.10 0.04 9.44
CA LEU A 82 -1.66 -0.36 10.74
C LEU A 82 -0.76 0.10 11.89
N GLU A 83 0.55 -0.03 11.70
CA GLU A 83 1.50 0.41 12.72
C GLU A 83 1.38 1.92 12.96
N LYS A 84 1.24 2.71 11.88
CA LYS A 84 1.06 4.15 12.00
C LYS A 84 -0.21 4.53 12.77
N GLN A 85 -1.20 3.65 12.75
CA GLN A 85 -2.47 3.88 13.44
C GLN A 85 -2.48 3.29 14.86
N GLY A 86 -1.36 2.70 15.30
CA GLY A 86 -1.26 2.13 16.63
C GLY A 86 -1.78 0.71 16.74
N HIS A 87 -2.11 0.05 15.62
CA HIS A 87 -2.62 -1.32 15.61
C HIS A 87 -1.45 -2.30 15.48
N SER A 88 -0.60 -2.33 16.50
CA SER A 88 0.68 -3.03 16.43
C SER A 88 0.55 -4.53 16.27
N HIS A 89 -0.43 -5.16 16.95
CA HIS A 89 -0.60 -6.62 16.86
C HIS A 89 -1.04 -7.03 15.46
N GLU A 90 -1.99 -6.32 14.89
CA GLU A 90 -2.44 -6.62 13.52
C GLU A 90 -1.33 -6.33 12.52
N ALA A 91 -0.61 -5.22 12.69
CA ALA A 91 0.54 -4.90 11.83
C ALA A 91 1.56 -6.04 11.84
N ASN A 92 1.84 -6.57 13.03
CA ASN A 92 2.83 -7.61 13.20
C ASN A 92 2.42 -8.90 12.46
N ARG A 93 1.13 -9.23 12.48
CA ARG A 93 0.64 -10.39 11.72
C ARG A 93 0.92 -10.24 10.23
N HIS A 94 0.70 -9.05 9.70
CA HIS A 94 0.95 -8.80 8.26
C HIS A 94 2.44 -8.79 7.93
N TYR A 95 3.29 -8.26 8.82
CA TYR A 95 4.74 -8.35 8.62
C TYR A 95 5.22 -9.80 8.59
N LYS A 96 4.68 -10.64 9.47
CA LYS A 96 5.02 -12.07 9.48
C LYS A 96 4.57 -12.75 8.20
N LEU A 97 3.38 -12.41 7.70
CA LEU A 97 2.90 -12.95 6.43
C LEU A 97 3.79 -12.53 5.27
N ALA A 98 4.17 -11.25 5.22
CA ALA A 98 5.06 -10.77 4.17
C ALA A 98 6.40 -11.51 4.20
N SER A 99 6.96 -11.69 5.39
CA SER A 99 8.22 -12.39 5.57
C SER A 99 8.12 -13.87 5.16
N SER A 100 6.99 -14.50 5.47
CA SER A 100 6.77 -15.90 5.08
C SER A 100 6.65 -16.05 3.57
N LEU A 101 6.01 -15.08 2.91
CA LEU A 101 5.82 -15.11 1.46
C LEU A 101 7.11 -14.78 0.71
N SER A 102 7.98 -13.96 1.31
CA SER A 102 9.24 -13.57 0.68
C SER A 102 10.34 -13.55 1.72
N PRO A 103 10.86 -14.76 2.12
CA PRO A 103 11.86 -14.84 3.20
C PRO A 103 13.16 -14.11 2.90
N GLY A 104 13.51 -13.96 1.62
CA GLY A 104 14.73 -13.25 1.23
C GLY A 104 14.66 -11.74 1.33
N THR A 105 13.48 -11.20 1.59
CA THR A 105 13.29 -9.74 1.68
C THR A 105 13.44 -9.34 3.15
N THR A 106 14.67 -9.01 3.53
CA THR A 106 15.01 -8.84 4.95
C THR A 106 14.29 -7.67 5.60
N HIS A 107 13.90 -6.64 4.85
CA HIS A 107 13.22 -5.51 5.47
C HIS A 107 11.80 -5.88 5.94
N TYR A 108 11.22 -6.97 5.46
CA TYR A 108 9.95 -7.45 6.00
C TYR A 108 10.13 -8.01 7.41
N SER A 109 11.10 -8.90 7.57
CA SER A 109 11.34 -9.52 8.88
C SER A 109 11.84 -8.51 9.90
N SER A 110 12.57 -7.49 9.46
CA SER A 110 13.10 -6.47 10.37
C SER A 110 11.99 -5.62 10.99
N ARG A 111 10.79 -5.63 10.41
CA ARG A 111 9.65 -4.91 10.97
C ARG A 111 8.88 -5.71 12.02
N ILE A 112 9.11 -7.02 12.08
CA ILE A 112 8.41 -7.86 13.06
C ILE A 112 8.82 -7.43 14.46
N MET A 113 7.81 -7.13 15.28
CA MET A 113 8.00 -6.62 16.63
C MET A 113 7.85 -7.72 17.64
N ASN A 114 8.56 -7.59 18.76
CA ASN A 114 8.36 -8.46 19.91
C ASN A 114 7.30 -7.82 20.79
N LEU A 115 6.06 -8.25 20.61
CA LEU A 115 4.92 -7.70 21.32
C LEU A 115 4.56 -8.62 22.47
N ASP A 116 5.44 -8.71 23.45
CA ASP A 116 5.18 -9.46 24.66
C ASP A 116 4.06 -8.80 25.43
N GLU A 117 3.10 -9.61 25.77
CA GLU A 117 1.92 -9.07 26.37
C GLU A 117 1.88 -9.27 27.84
N ASP A 118 2.79 -9.97 28.38
CA ASP A 118 2.68 -10.28 29.79
C ASP A 118 2.51 -9.17 30.75
#